data_7302e72309b86ca25f07abea35e495fc
#
_entry.id   7302e72309b86ca25f07abea35e495fc
#
_cell.length_a   1.000
_cell.length_b   1.000
_cell.length_c   1.000
_cell.angle_alpha   90.00
_cell.angle_beta   90.00
_cell.angle_gamma   90.00
#
_symmetry.space_group_name_H-M   'P 1'
#
loop_
_entity.id
_entity.type
_entity.pdbx_description
1 polymer ?
#
loop_
_entity_poly.entity_id
_entity_poly.type
_entity_poly.pdbx_seq_one_letter_code
_entity_poly.pdbx_strand_id
1 'polypeptide(L)'
;MDTKELLKKVRKVEIKTKRLSNNIFGGEYHSAFKGRGMTFSEVRGYEFGDDVRTIDWNVTARYNQPFVKVFEEERELTLMLMVDISGSKFFGTESELKKNIVTEISATLAFSAIQNNDKVGLILFTDQVELYIPPSKGKTHILRIIRELIEFKPTSKKTNLSVALEFFSNVISKKSIAFILSDFVSQDYNKSLSVASKKHDITGIRIFDKFEEEIPNLGFIPMVDQETNETRFVDTSSKSLRDSFKIKSLERKGNFETIFKKNGSGTINCRTDRDYVKLLLGYFKNRG
;
A
#
# COMPACT_ATOMS: atom_id res chain seq x y z
N MET A 1 18.45 9.36 16.99
CA MET A 1 17.40 8.99 17.99
C MET A 1 18.01 7.97 18.96
N ASP A 2 17.81 8.13 20.24
CA ASP A 2 18.31 7.15 21.24
C ASP A 2 17.56 5.81 21.07
N THR A 3 18.29 4.69 21.20
CA THR A 3 17.73 3.33 21.08
C THR A 3 16.54 3.09 22.02
N LYS A 4 16.58 3.68 23.23
CA LYS A 4 15.47 3.59 24.19
C LYS A 4 14.21 4.33 23.69
N GLU A 5 14.39 5.48 23.07
CA GLU A 5 13.28 6.26 22.50
C GLU A 5 12.65 5.55 21.30
N LEU A 6 13.50 4.97 20.43
CA LEU A 6 13.05 4.14 19.30
C LEU A 6 12.20 2.96 19.77
N LEU A 7 12.70 2.20 20.75
CA LEU A 7 11.97 1.06 21.32
C LEU A 7 10.64 1.47 21.95
N LYS A 8 10.57 2.65 22.60
CA LYS A 8 9.29 3.19 23.11
C LYS A 8 8.34 3.51 21.97
N LYS A 9 8.79 4.15 20.88
CA LYS A 9 7.95 4.45 19.70
C LYS A 9 7.45 3.17 19.05
N VAL A 10 8.32 2.18 18.78
CA VAL A 10 7.94 0.87 18.23
C VAL A 10 6.88 0.19 19.09
N ARG A 11 7.09 0.14 20.43
CA ARG A 11 6.15 -0.48 21.37
C ARG A 11 4.79 0.27 21.43
N LYS A 12 4.81 1.59 21.34
CA LYS A 12 3.56 2.40 21.28
C LYS A 12 2.76 2.06 20.02
N VAL A 13 3.42 1.98 18.85
CA VAL A 13 2.78 1.58 17.60
C VAL A 13 2.26 0.14 17.71
N GLU A 14 3.06 -0.80 18.20
CA GLU A 14 2.66 -2.20 18.42
C GLU A 14 1.37 -2.29 19.27
N ILE A 15 1.34 -1.65 20.43
CA ILE A 15 0.17 -1.72 21.34
C ILE A 15 -1.08 -1.16 20.68
N LYS A 16 -0.95 0.01 20.01
CA LYS A 16 -2.07 0.69 19.34
C LYS A 16 -2.61 -0.17 18.19
N THR A 17 -1.73 -0.63 17.33
CA THR A 17 -2.12 -1.32 16.08
C THR A 17 -2.54 -2.76 16.33
N LYS A 18 -1.90 -3.49 17.25
CA LYS A 18 -2.29 -4.86 17.59
C LYS A 18 -3.71 -4.94 18.17
N ARG A 19 -4.09 -3.97 19.02
CA ARG A 19 -5.46 -3.90 19.53
C ARG A 19 -6.48 -3.65 18.43
N LEU A 20 -6.17 -2.78 17.49
CA LEU A 20 -7.01 -2.48 16.32
C LEU A 20 -7.11 -3.70 15.40
N SER A 21 -5.98 -4.35 15.11
CA SER A 21 -5.91 -5.55 14.28
C SER A 21 -6.73 -6.70 14.87
N ASN A 22 -6.59 -7.00 16.16
CA ASN A 22 -7.29 -8.09 16.83
C ASN A 22 -8.81 -7.94 16.83
N ASN A 23 -9.30 -6.72 17.08
CA ASN A 23 -10.72 -6.51 17.34
C ASN A 23 -11.52 -6.12 16.09
N ILE A 24 -10.86 -5.63 15.05
CA ILE A 24 -11.54 -4.90 13.99
C ILE A 24 -11.17 -5.41 12.58
N PHE A 25 -9.89 -5.73 12.34
CA PHE A 25 -9.40 -6.00 10.98
C PHE A 25 -9.25 -7.48 10.62
N GLY A 26 -9.09 -8.39 11.59
CA GLY A 26 -8.76 -9.78 11.29
C GLY A 26 -9.78 -10.47 10.38
N GLY A 27 -11.07 -10.32 10.68
CA GLY A 27 -12.16 -10.88 9.89
C GLY A 27 -12.37 -10.18 8.55
N GLU A 28 -12.42 -8.85 8.57
CA GLU A 28 -12.70 -8.03 7.39
C GLU A 28 -11.55 -8.08 6.36
N TYR A 29 -10.28 -8.07 6.83
CA TYR A 29 -9.12 -8.27 5.97
C TYR A 29 -9.17 -9.65 5.29
N HIS A 30 -9.39 -10.72 6.08
CA HIS A 30 -9.47 -12.08 5.56
C HIS A 30 -10.62 -12.22 4.55
N SER A 31 -11.80 -11.68 4.84
CA SER A 31 -12.96 -11.71 3.94
C SER A 31 -12.67 -10.97 2.62
N ALA A 32 -12.06 -9.78 2.70
CA ALA A 32 -11.76 -8.95 1.52
C ALA A 32 -10.77 -9.61 0.52
N PHE A 33 -9.94 -10.53 0.98
CA PHE A 33 -8.91 -11.19 0.17
C PHE A 33 -9.08 -12.71 0.05
N LYS A 34 -10.03 -13.30 0.77
CA LYS A 34 -10.38 -14.74 0.69
C LYS A 34 -10.90 -15.09 -0.71
N GLY A 35 -10.50 -16.26 -1.20
CA GLY A 35 -10.96 -16.78 -2.49
C GLY A 35 -10.25 -16.24 -3.74
N ARG A 36 -9.29 -15.35 -3.59
CA ARG A 36 -8.48 -14.84 -4.71
C ARG A 36 -7.15 -15.58 -4.93
N GLY A 37 -6.88 -16.61 -4.12
CA GLY A 37 -5.66 -17.42 -4.13
C GLY A 37 -5.92 -18.90 -4.40
N MET A 38 -6.69 -19.27 -5.45
CA MET A 38 -6.67 -20.64 -5.94
C MET A 38 -5.43 -20.82 -6.82
N THR A 39 -4.47 -21.58 -6.33
CA THR A 39 -3.28 -21.96 -7.09
C THR A 39 -3.49 -23.34 -7.67
N PHE A 40 -3.18 -23.50 -8.96
CA PHE A 40 -3.12 -24.82 -9.58
C PHE A 40 -2.16 -25.70 -8.77
N SER A 41 -2.67 -26.81 -8.24
CA SER A 41 -1.88 -27.78 -7.46
C SER A 41 -1.38 -28.91 -8.35
N GLU A 42 -2.29 -29.63 -8.96
CA GLU A 42 -1.98 -30.79 -9.79
C GLU A 42 -3.09 -31.09 -10.80
N VAL A 43 -2.80 -32.03 -11.70
CA VAL A 43 -3.79 -32.66 -12.56
C VAL A 43 -3.96 -34.11 -12.10
N ARG A 44 -5.18 -34.54 -11.75
CA ARG A 44 -5.50 -35.93 -11.43
C ARG A 44 -6.59 -36.49 -12.35
N GLY A 45 -6.71 -37.76 -12.40
CA GLY A 45 -7.83 -38.41 -13.09
C GLY A 45 -9.17 -37.92 -12.54
N TYR A 46 -10.16 -37.82 -13.46
CA TYR A 46 -11.53 -37.47 -13.10
C TYR A 46 -12.17 -38.59 -12.24
N GLU A 47 -12.81 -38.21 -11.14
CA GLU A 47 -13.61 -39.04 -10.31
C GLU A 47 -15.09 -38.63 -10.39
N PHE A 48 -16.00 -39.60 -10.21
CA PHE A 48 -17.44 -39.31 -10.27
C PHE A 48 -17.84 -38.31 -9.18
N GLY A 49 -18.37 -37.16 -9.59
CA GLY A 49 -18.71 -36.01 -8.72
C GLY A 49 -17.82 -34.80 -8.87
N ASP A 50 -16.72 -34.88 -9.64
CA ASP A 50 -15.91 -33.72 -9.96
C ASP A 50 -16.66 -32.74 -10.89
N ASP A 51 -16.40 -31.44 -10.72
CA ASP A 51 -16.99 -30.43 -11.58
C ASP A 51 -16.36 -30.50 -12.99
N VAL A 52 -17.18 -30.82 -13.99
CA VAL A 52 -16.78 -30.96 -15.40
C VAL A 52 -16.10 -29.68 -15.96
N ARG A 53 -16.35 -28.53 -15.34
CA ARG A 53 -15.69 -27.26 -15.71
C ARG A 53 -14.22 -27.21 -15.35
N THR A 54 -13.76 -28.09 -14.47
CA THR A 54 -12.36 -28.20 -14.07
C THR A 54 -11.55 -29.16 -14.95
N ILE A 55 -12.17 -29.80 -15.95
CA ILE A 55 -11.46 -30.71 -16.85
C ILE A 55 -10.38 -29.97 -17.63
N ASP A 56 -9.16 -30.53 -17.60
CA ASP A 56 -8.06 -30.09 -18.48
C ASP A 56 -8.14 -30.82 -19.80
N TRP A 57 -8.75 -30.20 -20.77
CA TRP A 57 -8.90 -30.76 -22.13
C TRP A 57 -7.59 -31.05 -22.84
N ASN A 58 -6.51 -30.32 -22.54
CA ASN A 58 -5.20 -30.53 -23.14
C ASN A 58 -4.54 -31.82 -22.63
N VAL A 59 -4.64 -32.09 -21.33
CA VAL A 59 -4.12 -33.31 -20.72
C VAL A 59 -5.02 -34.48 -21.09
N THR A 60 -6.33 -34.31 -21.02
CA THR A 60 -7.35 -35.34 -21.41
C THR A 60 -7.11 -35.81 -22.86
N ALA A 61 -6.86 -34.92 -23.78
CA ALA A 61 -6.58 -35.24 -25.19
C ALA A 61 -5.30 -36.06 -25.38
N ARG A 62 -4.29 -35.90 -24.49
CA ARG A 62 -3.03 -36.67 -24.59
C ARG A 62 -3.11 -38.05 -24.03
N TYR A 63 -3.93 -38.25 -22.98
CA TYR A 63 -3.99 -39.53 -22.25
C TYR A 63 -5.27 -40.35 -22.54
N ASN A 64 -6.18 -39.82 -23.36
CA ASN A 64 -7.47 -40.45 -23.70
C ASN A 64 -8.35 -40.83 -22.48
N GLN A 65 -8.14 -40.15 -21.36
CA GLN A 65 -8.92 -40.30 -20.13
C GLN A 65 -9.14 -38.88 -19.56
N PRO A 66 -10.30 -38.61 -18.96
CA PRO A 66 -10.58 -37.30 -18.42
C PRO A 66 -9.69 -36.97 -17.20
N PHE A 67 -9.05 -35.83 -17.25
CA PHE A 67 -8.26 -35.28 -16.16
C PHE A 67 -8.82 -33.94 -15.69
N VAL A 68 -8.82 -33.72 -14.39
CA VAL A 68 -9.29 -32.48 -13.76
C VAL A 68 -8.12 -31.69 -13.15
N LYS A 69 -8.20 -30.38 -13.27
CA LYS A 69 -7.31 -29.45 -12.56
C LYS A 69 -7.74 -29.39 -11.10
N VAL A 70 -6.86 -29.79 -10.20
CA VAL A 70 -7.02 -29.59 -8.77
C VAL A 70 -6.45 -28.26 -8.40
N PHE A 71 -7.27 -27.41 -7.79
CA PHE A 71 -6.85 -26.13 -7.26
C PHE A 71 -6.83 -26.22 -5.73
N GLU A 72 -5.71 -25.89 -5.12
CA GLU A 72 -5.63 -25.70 -3.67
C GLU A 72 -5.85 -24.23 -3.32
N GLU A 73 -6.64 -23.98 -2.29
CA GLU A 73 -6.76 -22.66 -1.71
C GLU A 73 -5.41 -22.30 -1.10
N GLU A 74 -4.75 -21.28 -1.64
CA GLU A 74 -3.49 -20.79 -1.08
C GLU A 74 -3.81 -20.16 0.28
N ARG A 75 -3.64 -20.96 1.34
CA ARG A 75 -3.95 -20.56 2.72
C ARG A 75 -3.05 -19.45 3.24
N GLU A 76 -1.95 -19.16 2.53
CA GLU A 76 -0.97 -18.16 2.92
C GLU A 76 -0.87 -17.07 1.86
N LEU A 77 -1.41 -15.92 2.16
CA LEU A 77 -1.24 -14.74 1.32
C LEU A 77 0.12 -14.07 1.59
N THR A 78 0.57 -13.29 0.62
CA THR A 78 1.73 -12.42 0.79
C THR A 78 1.26 -10.98 0.71
N LEU A 79 1.49 -10.23 1.78
CA LEU A 79 1.25 -8.79 1.86
C LEU A 79 2.56 -8.03 1.60
N MET A 80 2.58 -7.15 0.61
CA MET A 80 3.67 -6.23 0.37
C MET A 80 3.27 -4.81 0.73
N LEU A 81 4.02 -4.19 1.61
CA LEU A 81 3.92 -2.78 1.93
C LEU A 81 4.94 -2.03 1.07
N MET A 82 4.47 -1.14 0.21
CA MET A 82 5.31 -0.27 -0.61
C MET A 82 5.13 1.15 -0.10
N VAL A 83 6.16 1.68 0.55
CA VAL A 83 6.07 2.96 1.25
C VAL A 83 7.01 3.96 0.60
N ASP A 84 6.42 5.02 0.10
CA ASP A 84 7.13 6.18 -0.40
C ASP A 84 7.69 6.98 0.78
N ILE A 85 9.01 7.13 0.80
CA ILE A 85 9.75 7.85 1.83
C ILE A 85 10.46 9.10 1.29
N SER A 86 10.05 9.59 0.12
CA SER A 86 10.59 10.82 -0.49
C SER A 86 10.42 12.07 0.36
N GLY A 87 11.11 13.14 -0.01
CA GLY A 87 11.29 14.35 0.81
C GLY A 87 10.01 15.07 1.25
N SER A 88 8.92 14.99 0.47
CA SER A 88 7.66 15.64 0.80
C SER A 88 6.99 15.12 2.09
N LYS A 89 7.46 13.96 2.62
CA LYS A 89 6.82 13.27 3.75
C LYS A 89 7.58 13.37 5.07
N PHE A 90 8.82 13.85 5.06
CA PHE A 90 9.70 13.78 6.23
C PHE A 90 10.20 15.12 6.77
N PHE A 91 9.66 16.27 6.31
CA PHE A 91 10.07 17.60 6.76
C PHE A 91 8.91 18.43 7.34
N GLY A 92 9.15 19.10 8.49
CA GLY A 92 8.22 19.99 9.20
C GLY A 92 7.43 19.32 10.33
N THR A 93 6.69 20.11 11.12
CA THR A 93 5.84 19.61 12.24
C THR A 93 4.73 18.69 11.77
N GLU A 94 4.22 18.88 10.57
CA GLU A 94 3.19 18.05 9.96
C GLU A 94 3.76 16.79 9.29
N SER A 95 5.02 16.78 8.90
CA SER A 95 5.69 15.61 8.35
C SER A 95 5.87 14.50 9.39
N GLU A 96 6.10 14.83 10.64
CA GLU A 96 6.11 13.83 11.71
C GLU A 96 4.72 13.19 11.87
N LEU A 97 3.64 13.95 11.68
CA LEU A 97 2.28 13.44 11.68
C LEU A 97 2.04 12.49 10.51
N LYS A 98 2.42 12.83 9.29
CA LYS A 98 2.33 11.93 8.11
C LYS A 98 3.14 10.66 8.32
N LYS A 99 4.40 10.76 8.75
CA LYS A 99 5.25 9.61 9.03
C LYS A 99 4.63 8.67 10.06
N ASN A 100 4.06 9.22 11.13
CA ASN A 100 3.40 8.45 12.18
C ASN A 100 2.18 7.70 11.62
N ILE A 101 1.34 8.35 10.81
CA ILE A 101 0.17 7.75 10.18
C ILE A 101 0.56 6.65 9.20
N VAL A 102 1.55 6.89 8.32
CA VAL A 102 2.11 5.87 7.41
C VAL A 102 2.58 4.64 8.20
N THR A 103 3.33 4.86 9.29
CA THR A 103 3.83 3.78 10.15
C THR A 103 2.69 3.04 10.83
N GLU A 104 1.68 3.74 11.35
CA GLU A 104 0.53 3.13 12.02
C GLU A 104 -0.34 2.32 11.05
N ILE A 105 -0.61 2.84 9.85
CA ILE A 105 -1.35 2.12 8.81
C ILE A 105 -0.57 0.86 8.41
N SER A 106 0.71 1.00 8.11
CA SER A 106 1.58 -0.12 7.71
C SER A 106 1.64 -1.20 8.80
N ALA A 107 1.80 -0.80 10.06
CA ALA A 107 1.81 -1.72 11.19
C ALA A 107 0.45 -2.41 11.39
N THR A 108 -0.66 -1.68 11.23
CA THR A 108 -2.01 -2.24 11.34
C THR A 108 -2.24 -3.32 10.29
N LEU A 109 -1.91 -3.04 9.04
CA LEU A 109 -2.00 -4.01 7.93
C LEU A 109 -1.09 -5.22 8.17
N ALA A 110 0.15 -4.99 8.60
CA ALA A 110 1.11 -6.04 8.88
C ALA A 110 0.67 -6.97 10.02
N PHE A 111 0.13 -6.41 11.12
CA PHE A 111 -0.39 -7.21 12.22
C PHE A 111 -1.65 -7.98 11.82
N SER A 112 -2.53 -7.40 10.98
CA SER A 112 -3.70 -8.09 10.46
C SER A 112 -3.32 -9.29 9.58
N ALA A 113 -2.32 -9.13 8.72
CA ALA A 113 -1.81 -10.21 7.88
C ALA A 113 -1.24 -11.38 8.72
N ILE A 114 -0.44 -11.09 9.75
CA ILE A 114 0.10 -12.16 10.61
C ILE A 114 -0.96 -12.91 11.39
N GLN A 115 -2.05 -12.26 11.80
CA GLN A 115 -3.16 -12.97 12.46
C GLN A 115 -3.77 -14.04 11.56
N ASN A 116 -3.77 -13.80 10.25
CA ASN A 116 -4.21 -14.74 9.23
C ASN A 116 -3.08 -15.69 8.76
N ASN A 117 -1.93 -15.70 9.47
CA ASN A 117 -0.74 -16.50 9.13
C ASN A 117 -0.11 -16.15 7.78
N ASP A 118 -0.34 -14.93 7.26
CA ASP A 118 0.21 -14.41 6.01
C ASP A 118 1.67 -13.95 6.17
N LYS A 119 2.37 -13.85 5.03
CA LYS A 119 3.72 -13.29 4.97
C LYS A 119 3.64 -11.78 4.71
N VAL A 120 4.52 -11.01 5.34
CA VAL A 120 4.59 -9.56 5.15
C VAL A 120 5.99 -9.15 4.69
N GLY A 121 6.07 -8.35 3.63
CA GLY A 121 7.30 -7.73 3.14
C GLY A 121 7.18 -6.22 3.07
N LEU A 122 8.30 -5.54 2.89
CA LEU A 122 8.39 -4.08 2.81
C LEU A 122 9.30 -3.65 1.66
N ILE A 123 8.87 -2.64 0.92
CA ILE A 123 9.67 -1.88 -0.03
C ILE A 123 9.59 -0.41 0.39
N LEU A 124 10.72 0.18 0.76
CA LEU A 124 10.86 1.63 0.91
C LEU A 124 11.43 2.19 -0.36
N PHE A 125 10.83 3.25 -0.88
CA PHE A 125 11.27 3.84 -2.15
C PHE A 125 11.23 5.37 -2.16
N THR A 126 12.04 5.91 -3.03
CA THR A 126 12.10 7.32 -3.45
C THR A 126 12.01 7.34 -4.99
N ASP A 127 12.94 7.94 -5.71
CA ASP A 127 13.18 7.71 -7.15
C ASP A 127 14.00 6.44 -7.41
N GLN A 128 14.35 5.74 -6.36
CA GLN A 128 14.97 4.42 -6.36
C GLN A 128 14.41 3.56 -5.24
N VAL A 129 14.71 2.24 -5.27
CA VAL A 129 14.40 1.35 -4.15
C VAL A 129 15.47 1.55 -3.07
N GLU A 130 15.07 2.07 -1.92
CA GLU A 130 15.97 2.38 -0.80
C GLU A 130 16.18 1.17 0.14
N LEU A 131 15.12 0.39 0.34
CA LEU A 131 15.17 -0.81 1.18
C LEU A 131 14.16 -1.85 0.72
N TYR A 132 14.60 -3.10 0.68
CA TYR A 132 13.72 -4.25 0.47
C TYR A 132 13.84 -5.24 1.63
N ILE A 133 12.72 -5.56 2.27
CA ILE A 133 12.60 -6.63 3.26
C ILE A 133 11.73 -7.72 2.66
N PRO A 134 12.30 -8.92 2.39
CA PRO A 134 11.54 -10.02 1.80
C PRO A 134 10.35 -10.45 2.67
N PRO A 135 9.27 -10.97 2.06
CA PRO A 135 8.12 -11.46 2.80
C PRO A 135 8.49 -12.58 3.77
N SER A 136 8.17 -12.41 5.04
CA SER A 136 8.37 -13.42 6.08
C SER A 136 7.26 -13.35 7.12
N LYS A 137 7.18 -14.38 7.96
CA LYS A 137 6.20 -14.49 9.03
C LYS A 137 6.80 -14.10 10.38
N GLY A 138 5.93 -13.89 11.32
CA GLY A 138 6.30 -13.78 12.73
C GLY A 138 6.39 -12.34 13.25
N LYS A 139 6.14 -12.21 14.54
CA LYS A 139 6.06 -10.93 15.23
C LYS A 139 7.38 -10.15 15.15
N THR A 140 8.53 -10.83 15.32
CA THR A 140 9.86 -10.21 15.26
C THR A 140 10.12 -9.56 13.91
N HIS A 141 9.65 -10.19 12.83
CA HIS A 141 9.76 -9.66 11.48
C HIS A 141 8.96 -8.36 11.30
N ILE A 142 7.73 -8.31 11.82
CA ILE A 142 6.94 -7.06 11.78
C ILE A 142 7.59 -5.96 12.61
N LEU A 143 8.10 -6.28 13.79
CA LEU A 143 8.77 -5.28 14.61
C LEU A 143 10.02 -4.70 13.91
N ARG A 144 10.73 -5.53 13.12
CA ARG A 144 11.78 -5.04 12.22
C ARG A 144 11.23 -4.08 11.18
N ILE A 145 10.14 -4.43 10.49
CA ILE A 145 9.48 -3.56 9.50
C ILE A 145 9.09 -2.22 10.14
N ILE A 146 8.46 -2.23 11.32
CA ILE A 146 8.07 -1.01 12.03
C ILE A 146 9.30 -0.17 12.40
N ARG A 147 10.38 -0.81 12.84
CA ARG A 147 11.63 -0.12 13.17
C ARG A 147 12.19 0.60 11.96
N GLU A 148 12.27 -0.07 10.81
CA GLU A 148 12.76 0.53 9.57
C GLU A 148 11.87 1.72 9.14
N LEU A 149 10.54 1.60 9.21
CA LEU A 149 9.62 2.70 8.92
C LEU A 149 9.83 3.94 9.80
N ILE A 150 10.22 3.73 11.07
CA ILE A 150 10.46 4.83 12.01
C ILE A 150 11.85 5.45 11.82
N GLU A 151 12.89 4.63 11.59
CA GLU A 151 14.28 5.02 11.69
C GLU A 151 14.93 5.33 10.34
N PHE A 152 14.41 4.76 9.26
CA PHE A 152 15.01 4.87 7.93
C PHE A 152 15.12 6.33 7.48
N LYS A 153 16.28 6.67 6.93
CA LYS A 153 16.56 7.97 6.33
C LYS A 153 16.76 7.78 4.83
N PRO A 154 15.91 8.39 3.98
CA PRO A 154 16.06 8.28 2.54
C PRO A 154 17.35 8.95 2.05
N THR A 155 17.90 8.40 0.97
CA THR A 155 19.07 8.96 0.29
C THR A 155 18.67 10.02 -0.75
N SER A 156 17.46 9.91 -1.29
CA SER A 156 16.90 10.84 -2.27
C SER A 156 15.63 11.53 -1.74
N LYS A 157 15.34 12.71 -2.27
CA LYS A 157 14.12 13.46 -1.99
C LYS A 157 13.08 13.33 -3.10
N LYS A 158 13.48 12.85 -4.27
CA LYS A 158 12.61 12.71 -5.44
C LYS A 158 11.72 11.48 -5.31
N THR A 159 10.63 11.45 -6.08
CA THR A 159 9.69 10.33 -6.10
C THR A 159 9.57 9.74 -7.50
N ASN A 160 9.67 8.41 -7.61
CA ASN A 160 9.35 7.68 -8.82
C ASN A 160 8.67 6.33 -8.47
N LEU A 161 7.35 6.31 -8.51
CA LEU A 161 6.57 5.12 -8.19
C LEU A 161 6.78 3.98 -9.20
N SER A 162 7.11 4.29 -10.47
CA SER A 162 7.35 3.26 -11.49
C SER A 162 8.48 2.33 -11.11
N VAL A 163 9.58 2.87 -10.57
CA VAL A 163 10.73 2.06 -10.12
C VAL A 163 10.34 1.06 -9.04
N ALA A 164 9.53 1.49 -8.07
CA ALA A 164 9.05 0.60 -7.00
C ALA A 164 8.12 -0.50 -7.54
N LEU A 165 7.21 -0.17 -8.46
CA LEU A 165 6.29 -1.13 -9.10
C LEU A 165 7.02 -2.15 -9.97
N GLU A 166 8.02 -1.72 -10.74
CA GLU A 166 8.85 -2.60 -11.57
C GLU A 166 9.70 -3.54 -10.70
N PHE A 167 10.34 -3.01 -9.66
CA PHE A 167 11.07 -3.83 -8.70
C PHE A 167 10.14 -4.86 -8.05
N PHE A 168 8.99 -4.45 -7.54
CA PHE A 168 7.99 -5.33 -6.93
C PHE A 168 7.59 -6.46 -7.88
N SER A 169 7.28 -6.14 -9.14
CA SER A 169 6.88 -7.12 -10.16
C SER A 169 7.98 -8.15 -10.47
N ASN A 170 9.25 -7.72 -10.37
CA ASN A 170 10.41 -8.57 -10.63
C ASN A 170 10.75 -9.50 -9.45
N VAL A 171 10.68 -8.99 -8.21
CA VAL A 171 11.09 -9.76 -7.02
C VAL A 171 10.01 -10.67 -6.47
N ILE A 172 8.73 -10.35 -6.70
CA ILE A 172 7.60 -11.14 -6.22
C ILE A 172 6.99 -11.94 -7.37
N SER A 173 7.34 -13.22 -7.44
CA SER A 173 6.87 -14.11 -8.50
C SER A 173 5.43 -14.61 -8.28
N LYS A 174 5.00 -14.82 -7.04
CA LYS A 174 3.64 -15.27 -6.70
C LYS A 174 2.66 -14.11 -6.63
N LYS A 175 1.38 -14.39 -6.92
CA LYS A 175 0.29 -13.42 -6.71
C LYS A 175 0.30 -12.94 -5.26
N SER A 176 0.22 -11.64 -5.05
CA SER A 176 0.34 -10.99 -3.74
C SER A 176 -0.61 -9.82 -3.62
N ILE A 177 -0.88 -9.43 -2.39
CA ILE A 177 -1.58 -8.20 -2.05
C ILE A 177 -0.51 -7.12 -1.86
N ALA A 178 -0.68 -5.95 -2.46
CA ALA A 178 0.24 -4.83 -2.28
C ALA A 178 -0.51 -3.56 -1.87
N PHE A 179 -0.08 -2.94 -0.79
CA PHE A 179 -0.53 -1.61 -0.42
C PHE A 179 0.57 -0.61 -0.69
N ILE A 180 0.25 0.41 -1.50
CA ILE A 180 1.16 1.51 -1.83
C ILE A 180 0.75 2.72 -1.02
N LEU A 181 1.61 3.18 -0.13
CA LEU A 181 1.39 4.36 0.71
C LEU A 181 2.21 5.51 0.15
N SER A 182 1.55 6.50 -0.46
CA SER A 182 2.18 7.66 -1.11
C SER A 182 1.20 8.85 -1.13
N ASP A 183 1.64 10.04 -1.48
CA ASP A 183 0.78 11.15 -1.90
C ASP A 183 0.40 11.06 -3.38
N PHE A 184 1.06 10.15 -4.12
CA PHE A 184 0.89 9.93 -5.56
C PHE A 184 1.19 11.17 -6.42
N VAL A 185 2.04 12.05 -5.92
CA VAL A 185 2.63 13.15 -6.69
C VAL A 185 3.93 12.61 -7.30
N SER A 186 3.84 11.98 -8.46
CA SER A 186 4.94 11.34 -9.16
C SER A 186 4.75 11.47 -10.66
N GLN A 187 5.82 11.18 -11.42
CA GLN A 187 5.75 11.02 -12.87
C GLN A 187 4.76 9.91 -13.25
N ASP A 188 4.44 9.79 -14.54
CA ASP A 188 3.49 8.78 -15.02
C ASP A 188 3.92 7.35 -14.63
N TYR A 189 3.11 6.72 -13.78
CA TYR A 189 3.26 5.34 -13.31
C TYR A 189 2.20 4.39 -13.86
N ASN A 190 1.36 4.84 -14.77
CA ASN A 190 0.21 4.08 -15.27
C ASN A 190 0.65 2.76 -15.94
N LYS A 191 1.72 2.78 -16.73
CA LYS A 191 2.24 1.58 -17.41
C LYS A 191 2.74 0.54 -16.42
N SER A 192 3.57 0.93 -15.45
CA SER A 192 4.13 0.02 -14.44
C SER A 192 3.03 -0.52 -13.51
N LEU A 193 2.03 0.31 -13.15
CA LEU A 193 0.86 -0.12 -12.40
C LEU A 193 0.03 -1.14 -13.20
N SER A 194 -0.19 -0.91 -14.51
CA SER A 194 -0.94 -1.81 -15.37
C SER A 194 -0.27 -3.20 -15.48
N VAL A 195 1.04 -3.26 -15.50
CA VAL A 195 1.78 -4.54 -15.51
C VAL A 195 1.64 -5.24 -14.16
N ALA A 196 1.85 -4.53 -13.06
CA ALA A 196 1.82 -5.09 -11.72
C ALA A 196 0.40 -5.58 -11.33
N SER A 197 -0.65 -4.83 -11.66
CA SER A 197 -2.04 -5.16 -11.30
C SER A 197 -2.63 -6.34 -12.07
N LYS A 198 -2.03 -6.74 -13.20
CA LYS A 198 -2.41 -7.99 -13.88
C LYS A 198 -2.09 -9.23 -13.05
N LYS A 199 -1.07 -9.17 -12.22
CA LYS A 199 -0.57 -10.30 -11.43
C LYS A 199 -0.92 -10.17 -9.94
N HIS A 200 -0.88 -8.96 -9.41
CA HIS A 200 -1.02 -8.67 -8.00
C HIS A 200 -2.29 -7.87 -7.72
N ASP A 201 -2.79 -8.00 -6.50
CA ASP A 201 -3.91 -7.22 -6.01
C ASP A 201 -3.38 -5.93 -5.36
N ILE A 202 -3.51 -4.80 -6.05
CA ILE A 202 -2.88 -3.54 -5.65
C ILE A 202 -3.92 -2.57 -5.11
N THR A 203 -3.60 -1.94 -3.98
CA THR A 203 -4.39 -0.86 -3.39
C THR A 203 -3.49 0.33 -3.10
N GLY A 204 -3.83 1.49 -3.65
CA GLY A 204 -3.18 2.76 -3.32
C GLY A 204 -3.82 3.42 -2.11
N ILE A 205 -3.01 3.82 -1.14
CA ILE A 205 -3.43 4.62 0.02
C ILE A 205 -2.79 6.00 -0.14
N ARG A 206 -3.58 6.96 -0.60
CA ARG A 206 -3.13 8.35 -0.74
C ARG A 206 -3.17 9.03 0.62
N ILE A 207 -2.01 9.45 1.11
CA ILE A 207 -1.87 10.13 2.40
C ILE A 207 -1.51 11.59 2.14
N PHE A 208 -2.35 12.49 2.64
CA PHE A 208 -2.20 13.91 2.39
C PHE A 208 -2.69 14.74 3.58
N ASP A 209 -2.18 15.95 3.68
CA ASP A 209 -2.57 16.91 4.71
C ASP A 209 -3.71 17.82 4.24
N LYS A 210 -4.44 18.40 5.20
CA LYS A 210 -5.50 19.38 4.91
C LYS A 210 -4.99 20.56 4.11
N PHE A 211 -3.77 21.05 4.40
CA PHE A 211 -3.18 22.18 3.71
C PHE A 211 -2.75 21.85 2.27
N GLU A 212 -2.63 20.57 1.91
CA GLU A 212 -2.45 20.14 0.52
C GLU A 212 -3.75 20.14 -0.30
N GLU A 213 -4.91 20.13 0.37
CA GLU A 213 -6.20 20.31 -0.29
C GLU A 213 -6.60 21.78 -0.40
N GLU A 214 -6.45 22.53 0.70
CA GLU A 214 -6.91 23.91 0.81
C GLU A 214 -5.88 24.73 1.58
N ILE A 215 -5.33 25.77 0.94
CA ILE A 215 -4.48 26.72 1.63
C ILE A 215 -5.38 27.73 2.36
N PRO A 216 -5.23 27.92 3.70
CA PRO A 216 -5.96 28.95 4.42
C PRO A 216 -5.43 30.35 4.05
N ASN A 217 -6.23 31.38 4.32
CA ASN A 217 -5.79 32.76 4.20
C ASN A 217 -4.88 33.12 5.38
N LEU A 218 -3.57 33.09 5.14
CA LEU A 218 -2.51 33.41 6.11
C LEU A 218 -1.71 34.66 5.70
N GLY A 219 -2.17 35.39 4.65
CA GLY A 219 -1.43 36.50 4.08
C GLY A 219 -0.25 36.03 3.23
N PHE A 220 0.84 36.75 3.31
CA PHE A 220 2.06 36.49 2.54
C PHE A 220 2.99 35.55 3.30
N ILE A 221 3.13 34.32 2.84
CA ILE A 221 3.90 33.24 3.52
C ILE A 221 5.00 32.68 2.63
N PRO A 222 6.14 32.26 3.21
CA PRO A 222 7.11 31.45 2.48
C PRO A 222 6.60 30.03 2.30
N MET A 223 6.58 29.52 1.07
CA MET A 223 6.34 28.11 0.76
C MET A 223 7.63 27.48 0.25
N VAL A 224 8.02 26.35 0.81
CA VAL A 224 9.21 25.60 0.43
C VAL A 224 8.79 24.43 -0.43
N ASP A 225 9.34 24.35 -1.63
CA ASP A 225 9.26 23.14 -2.46
C ASP A 225 10.18 22.07 -1.85
N GLN A 226 9.59 20.95 -1.44
CA GLN A 226 10.29 19.90 -0.71
C GLN A 226 11.27 19.10 -1.59
N GLU A 227 11.07 19.07 -2.89
CA GLU A 227 11.96 18.37 -3.82
C GLU A 227 13.17 19.22 -4.21
N THR A 228 12.94 20.52 -4.46
CA THR A 228 13.99 21.44 -4.92
C THR A 228 14.63 22.24 -3.80
N ASN A 229 14.01 22.30 -2.61
CA ASN A 229 14.30 23.23 -1.49
C ASN A 229 14.18 24.71 -1.87
N GLU A 230 13.57 25.07 -2.99
CA GLU A 230 13.31 26.45 -3.34
C GLU A 230 12.23 27.04 -2.43
N THR A 231 12.51 28.21 -1.88
CA THR A 231 11.52 28.98 -1.11
C THR A 231 10.90 30.03 -2.02
N ARG A 232 9.58 30.01 -2.16
CA ARG A 232 8.80 31.02 -2.88
C ARG A 232 7.83 31.68 -1.93
N PHE A 233 7.78 33.01 -1.97
CA PHE A 233 6.79 33.76 -1.23
C PHE A 233 5.46 33.76 -2.00
N VAL A 234 4.40 33.38 -1.31
CA VAL A 234 3.07 33.21 -1.89
C VAL A 234 2.07 34.04 -1.09
N ASP A 235 1.29 34.86 -1.80
CA ASP A 235 0.19 35.62 -1.21
C ASP A 235 -1.07 34.75 -1.12
N THR A 236 -1.30 34.16 0.04
CA THR A 236 -2.47 33.32 0.30
C THR A 236 -3.74 34.13 0.56
N SER A 237 -3.70 35.46 0.62
CA SER A 237 -4.88 36.31 0.70
C SER A 237 -5.62 36.35 -0.65
N SER A 238 -4.91 36.09 -1.77
CA SER A 238 -5.50 35.98 -3.10
C SER A 238 -6.48 34.80 -3.21
N LYS A 239 -7.76 35.10 -3.40
CA LYS A 239 -8.81 34.07 -3.62
C LYS A 239 -8.51 33.24 -4.86
N SER A 240 -8.10 33.87 -5.96
CA SER A 240 -7.78 33.18 -7.21
C SER A 240 -6.66 32.15 -7.03
N LEU A 241 -5.64 32.46 -6.22
CA LEU A 241 -4.57 31.52 -5.90
C LEU A 241 -5.09 30.33 -5.11
N ARG A 242 -5.87 30.55 -4.07
CA ARG A 242 -6.46 29.46 -3.27
C ARG A 242 -7.37 28.56 -4.09
N ASP A 243 -8.21 29.16 -4.96
CA ASP A 243 -9.10 28.41 -5.86
C ASP A 243 -8.30 27.57 -6.86
N SER A 244 -7.24 28.12 -7.46
CA SER A 244 -6.38 27.36 -8.38
C SER A 244 -5.62 26.23 -7.69
N PHE A 245 -5.21 26.40 -6.43
CA PHE A 245 -4.58 25.35 -5.63
C PHE A 245 -5.55 24.23 -5.34
N LYS A 246 -6.79 24.55 -4.95
CA LYS A 246 -7.86 23.59 -4.71
C LYS A 246 -8.19 22.78 -5.97
N ILE A 247 -8.30 23.43 -7.13
CA ILE A 247 -8.54 22.76 -8.42
C ILE A 247 -7.40 21.77 -8.69
N LYS A 248 -6.14 22.16 -8.57
CA LYS A 248 -4.99 21.26 -8.78
C LYS A 248 -4.98 20.08 -7.82
N SER A 249 -5.39 20.28 -6.57
CA SER A 249 -5.50 19.19 -5.59
C SER A 249 -6.60 18.19 -5.98
N LEU A 250 -7.75 18.68 -6.45
CA LEU A 250 -8.84 17.83 -6.95
C LEU A 250 -8.44 17.07 -8.23
N GLU A 251 -7.71 17.70 -9.14
CA GLU A 251 -7.18 17.05 -10.34
C GLU A 251 -6.20 15.92 -9.97
N ARG A 252 -5.27 16.15 -9.03
CA ARG A 252 -4.35 15.10 -8.54
C ARG A 252 -5.11 13.92 -7.96
N LYS A 253 -6.12 14.18 -7.13
CA LYS A 253 -6.99 13.14 -6.58
C LYS A 253 -7.71 12.37 -7.68
N GLY A 254 -8.35 13.09 -8.62
CA GLY A 254 -9.07 12.48 -9.73
C GLY A 254 -8.17 11.63 -10.64
N ASN A 255 -6.96 12.10 -10.93
CA ASN A 255 -5.98 11.34 -11.71
C ASN A 255 -5.56 10.05 -10.99
N PHE A 256 -5.24 10.12 -9.69
CA PHE A 256 -4.93 8.95 -8.88
C PHE A 256 -6.06 7.91 -8.92
N GLU A 257 -7.29 8.31 -8.62
CA GLU A 257 -8.45 7.42 -8.60
C GLU A 257 -8.72 6.81 -9.99
N THR A 258 -8.60 7.62 -11.05
CA THR A 258 -8.84 7.18 -12.43
C THR A 258 -7.80 6.16 -12.88
N ILE A 259 -6.51 6.40 -12.62
CA ILE A 259 -5.42 5.50 -12.98
C ILE A 259 -5.58 4.15 -12.27
N PHE A 260 -5.83 4.16 -10.96
CA PHE A 260 -6.01 2.93 -10.20
C PHE A 260 -7.25 2.16 -10.63
N LYS A 261 -8.40 2.83 -10.76
CA LYS A 261 -9.65 2.22 -11.21
C LYS A 261 -9.54 1.60 -12.60
N LYS A 262 -8.88 2.29 -13.55
CA LYS A 262 -8.64 1.78 -14.90
C LYS A 262 -7.83 0.47 -14.90
N ASN A 263 -6.96 0.29 -13.93
CA ASN A 263 -6.13 -0.91 -13.76
C ASN A 263 -6.75 -1.96 -12.81
N GLY A 264 -8.03 -1.81 -12.41
CA GLY A 264 -8.70 -2.72 -11.49
C GLY A 264 -8.15 -2.72 -10.06
N SER A 265 -7.41 -1.67 -9.71
CA SER A 265 -6.76 -1.50 -8.41
C SER A 265 -7.63 -0.66 -7.46
N GLY A 266 -7.51 -0.93 -6.16
CA GLY A 266 -8.24 -0.21 -5.12
C GLY A 266 -7.62 1.13 -4.76
N THR A 267 -8.43 2.06 -4.22
CA THR A 267 -7.96 3.37 -3.74
C THR A 267 -8.53 3.71 -2.38
N ILE A 268 -7.70 4.30 -1.52
CA ILE A 268 -8.08 4.86 -0.22
C ILE A 268 -7.49 6.27 -0.15
N ASN A 269 -8.32 7.28 0.15
CA ASN A 269 -7.87 8.63 0.42
C ASN A 269 -7.84 8.86 1.93
N CYS A 270 -6.65 9.00 2.50
CA CYS A 270 -6.41 9.17 3.92
C CYS A 270 -5.85 10.57 4.22
N ARG A 271 -6.71 11.47 4.70
CA ARG A 271 -6.27 12.76 5.20
C ARG A 271 -5.73 12.61 6.62
N THR A 272 -4.62 13.27 6.92
CA THR A 272 -3.87 13.09 8.19
C THR A 272 -4.67 13.40 9.44
N ASP A 273 -5.68 14.29 9.38
CA ASP A 273 -6.58 14.64 10.48
C ASP A 273 -7.80 13.71 10.62
N ARG A 274 -7.95 12.70 9.74
CA ARG A 274 -9.07 11.78 9.76
C ARG A 274 -8.69 10.44 10.40
N ASP A 275 -9.70 9.76 10.92
CA ASP A 275 -9.54 8.41 11.48
C ASP A 275 -9.29 7.38 10.37
N TYR A 276 -8.03 7.03 10.18
CA TYR A 276 -7.62 6.03 9.18
C TYR A 276 -8.22 4.65 9.43
N VAL A 277 -8.54 4.31 10.68
CA VAL A 277 -9.13 3.03 11.05
C VAL A 277 -10.50 2.86 10.40
N LYS A 278 -11.35 3.90 10.49
CA LYS A 278 -12.67 3.89 9.86
C LYS A 278 -12.57 3.81 8.34
N LEU A 279 -11.57 4.47 7.74
CA LEU A 279 -11.33 4.43 6.29
C LEU A 279 -10.94 3.02 5.81
N LEU A 280 -9.99 2.38 6.50
CA LEU A 280 -9.57 1.02 6.18
C LEU A 280 -10.71 0.01 6.36
N LEU A 281 -11.45 0.10 7.46
CA LEU A 281 -12.63 -0.76 7.71
C LEU A 281 -13.69 -0.60 6.62
N GLY A 282 -14.04 0.64 6.28
CA GLY A 282 -14.99 0.91 5.21
C GLY A 282 -14.54 0.33 3.87
N TYR A 283 -13.24 0.45 3.57
CA TYR A 283 -12.66 -0.12 2.36
C TYR A 283 -12.77 -1.66 2.33
N PHE A 284 -12.39 -2.35 3.41
CA PHE A 284 -12.44 -3.81 3.44
C PHE A 284 -13.86 -4.35 3.39
N LYS A 285 -14.81 -3.73 4.10
CA LYS A 285 -16.23 -4.11 4.06
C LYS A 285 -16.85 -4.02 2.66
N ASN A 286 -16.49 -2.97 1.93
CA ASN A 286 -17.01 -2.76 0.57
C ASN A 286 -16.33 -3.65 -0.48
N ARG A 287 -15.25 -4.31 -0.12
CA ARG A 287 -14.47 -5.16 -1.02
C ARG A 287 -14.76 -6.66 -0.85
N GLY A 288 -15.17 -7.08 0.33
CA GLY A 288 -15.59 -8.46 0.65
C GLY A 288 -17.04 -8.70 0.30
#